data_4f78857cbac8cd777fc4d03bcc37140a
#
_entry.id   4f78857cbac8cd777fc4d03bcc37140a
#
_cell.length_a   1.000
_cell.length_b   1.000
_cell.length_c   1.000
_cell.angle_alpha   90.00
_cell.angle_beta   90.00
_cell.angle_gamma   90.00
#
_symmetry.space_group_name_H-M   'P 1'
#
loop_
_entity.id
_entity.type
_entity.pdbx_description
1 polymer ?
#
loop_
_entity_poly.entity_id
_entity_poly.type
_entity_poly.pdbx_seq_one_letter_code
_entity_poly.pdbx_strand_id
1 'polypeptide(L)'
;MALKGFQVTLESDGPLLCSNVASSDPLGEGSKQRSFFHSKKKKNDEDHRALRTLDWVFSGYWDKQGEVSVDEGENTVDFEGFANPILPGANFQRCLRNAATKWKLGKDVLRSVVVSNDAPIEYDGPKDAIEMFNSRTPKFQLAAFTSRGVWVNRLMFPIWQVTYNLTVDDEILSIQQLKRIIKMAGKAEGLGTWRPRHGRFTAGDLVEVGLDV
;
A
#
# COMPACT_ATOMS: atom_id res chain seq x y z
N MET A 1 27.49 -8.57 17.36
CA MET A 1 26.28 -8.09 16.67
C MET A 1 26.63 -7.97 15.19
N ALA A 2 26.20 -8.92 14.39
CA ALA A 2 26.51 -8.96 12.96
C ALA A 2 25.24 -8.57 12.19
N LEU A 3 25.08 -7.27 11.93
CA LEU A 3 24.02 -6.79 11.05
C LEU A 3 24.40 -7.10 9.59
N LYS A 4 23.46 -7.62 8.84
CA LYS A 4 23.63 -7.92 7.42
C LYS A 4 22.56 -7.21 6.60
N GLY A 5 22.97 -6.68 5.45
CA GLY A 5 22.06 -6.09 4.46
C GLY A 5 21.56 -7.15 3.47
N PHE A 6 20.27 -7.11 3.18
CA PHE A 6 19.65 -7.95 2.17
C PHE A 6 18.71 -7.15 1.29
N GLN A 7 18.56 -7.60 0.06
CA GLN A 7 17.54 -7.10 -0.86
C GLN A 7 16.62 -8.25 -1.26
N VAL A 8 15.32 -7.97 -1.35
CA VAL A 8 14.32 -8.93 -1.81
C VAL A 8 13.31 -8.25 -2.73
N THR A 9 13.07 -8.86 -3.89
CA THR A 9 12.03 -8.45 -4.82
C THR A 9 10.77 -9.29 -4.58
N LEU A 10 9.63 -8.65 -4.53
CA LEU A 10 8.33 -9.27 -4.34
C LEU A 10 7.51 -9.08 -5.62
N GLU A 11 7.05 -10.16 -6.20
CA GLU A 11 6.23 -10.18 -7.42
C GLU A 11 4.79 -10.56 -7.09
N SER A 12 3.83 -9.94 -7.77
CA SER A 12 2.41 -10.13 -7.50
C SER A 12 1.90 -11.55 -7.82
N ASP A 13 1.24 -12.17 -6.84
CA ASP A 13 0.36 -13.35 -7.02
C ASP A 13 -1.13 -12.95 -6.99
N GLY A 14 -1.42 -11.68 -7.16
CA GLY A 14 -2.75 -11.10 -7.18
C GLY A 14 -2.72 -9.59 -7.02
N PRO A 15 -3.84 -8.91 -7.27
CA PRO A 15 -3.89 -7.46 -7.23
C PRO A 15 -3.50 -6.89 -5.87
N LEU A 16 -2.71 -5.81 -5.85
CA LEU A 16 -2.43 -5.00 -4.66
C LEU A 16 -3.52 -3.93 -4.53
N LEU A 17 -4.10 -3.81 -3.35
CA LEU A 17 -5.07 -2.79 -3.03
C LEU A 17 -4.50 -1.86 -1.96
N CYS A 18 -4.40 -0.58 -2.26
CA CYS A 18 -3.84 0.42 -1.35
C CYS A 18 -4.87 0.95 -0.35
N SER A 19 -4.40 1.33 0.83
CA SER A 19 -5.18 2.05 1.84
C SER A 19 -4.24 2.83 2.73
N ASN A 20 -3.99 4.07 2.36
CA ASN A 20 -3.12 4.96 3.12
C ASN A 20 -3.79 5.33 4.45
N VAL A 21 -3.06 5.13 5.55
CA VAL A 21 -3.54 5.40 6.92
C VAL A 21 -3.80 6.89 7.11
N ALA A 22 -3.01 7.75 6.49
CA ALA A 22 -3.17 9.21 6.54
C ALA A 22 -4.55 9.66 6.05
N SER A 23 -5.19 8.87 5.17
CA SER A 23 -6.56 9.12 4.74
C SER A 23 -7.60 9.04 5.86
N SER A 24 -7.24 8.49 7.01
CA SER A 24 -8.12 8.35 8.19
C SER A 24 -7.82 9.37 9.29
N ASP A 25 -6.82 10.23 9.11
CA ASP A 25 -6.51 11.32 10.05
C ASP A 25 -7.67 12.33 10.05
N PRO A 26 -8.36 12.54 11.20
CA PRO A 26 -9.50 13.47 11.29
C PRO A 26 -9.13 14.92 10.98
N LEU A 27 -7.87 15.30 11.19
CA LEU A 27 -7.34 16.65 10.91
C LEU A 27 -6.76 16.78 9.51
N GLY A 28 -6.58 15.66 8.80
CA GLY A 28 -6.04 15.61 7.46
C GLY A 28 -7.00 16.20 6.42
N GLU A 29 -6.44 16.83 5.39
CA GLU A 29 -7.19 17.48 4.31
C GLU A 29 -8.20 16.52 3.67
N GLY A 30 -7.77 15.31 3.32
CA GLY A 30 -8.65 14.30 2.71
C GLY A 30 -9.82 13.88 3.58
N SER A 31 -9.68 13.88 4.90
CA SER A 31 -10.78 13.60 5.81
C SER A 31 -11.79 14.76 5.87
N LYS A 32 -11.31 16.00 5.89
CA LYS A 32 -12.15 17.20 5.86
C LYS A 32 -12.96 17.27 4.58
N GLN A 33 -12.31 17.11 3.43
CA GLN A 33 -12.97 17.13 2.13
C GLN A 33 -14.02 16.01 1.98
N ARG A 34 -13.71 14.78 2.42
CA ARG A 34 -14.69 13.69 2.44
C ARG A 34 -15.85 13.95 3.39
N SER A 35 -15.59 14.56 4.56
CA SER A 35 -16.63 14.88 5.54
C SER A 35 -17.65 15.85 5.00
N PHE A 36 -17.26 16.80 4.15
CA PHE A 36 -18.18 17.69 3.45
C PHE A 36 -19.24 16.89 2.69
N PHE A 37 -18.85 15.95 1.83
CA PHE A 37 -19.79 15.13 1.08
C PHE A 37 -20.53 14.11 1.95
N HIS A 38 -19.89 13.55 2.96
CA HIS A 38 -20.55 12.58 3.87
C HIS A 38 -21.64 13.21 4.73
N SER A 39 -21.52 14.48 5.09
CA SER A 39 -22.50 15.21 5.91
C SER A 39 -23.83 15.49 5.20
N LYS A 40 -23.86 15.43 3.88
CA LYS A 40 -25.07 15.67 3.08
C LYS A 40 -26.14 14.60 3.36
N LYS A 41 -27.35 15.02 3.72
CA LYS A 41 -28.48 14.13 4.00
C LYS A 41 -28.93 13.34 2.77
N LYS A 42 -28.89 13.97 1.58
CA LYS A 42 -29.14 13.35 0.30
C LYS A 42 -27.96 13.62 -0.61
N LYS A 43 -27.44 12.59 -1.25
CA LYS A 43 -26.34 12.66 -2.18
C LYS A 43 -26.85 12.42 -3.59
N ASN A 44 -26.40 13.25 -4.51
CA ASN A 44 -26.61 13.07 -5.96
C ASN A 44 -25.44 12.30 -6.59
N ASP A 45 -25.47 12.11 -7.90
CA ASP A 45 -24.43 11.38 -8.62
C ASP A 45 -23.07 12.10 -8.60
N GLU A 46 -23.09 13.45 -8.58
CA GLU A 46 -21.88 14.27 -8.50
C GLU A 46 -21.20 14.07 -7.15
N ASP A 47 -21.94 14.08 -6.04
CA ASP A 47 -21.42 13.79 -4.71
C ASP A 47 -20.76 12.40 -4.64
N HIS A 48 -21.37 11.40 -5.27
CA HIS A 48 -20.81 10.05 -5.32
C HIS A 48 -19.55 9.98 -6.20
N ARG A 49 -19.49 10.74 -7.30
CA ARG A 49 -18.26 10.84 -8.13
C ARG A 49 -17.14 11.52 -7.35
N ALA A 50 -17.45 12.63 -6.68
CA ALA A 50 -16.50 13.34 -5.82
C ALA A 50 -15.92 12.44 -4.72
N LEU A 51 -16.77 11.74 -3.98
CA LEU A 51 -16.33 10.77 -2.97
C LEU A 51 -15.46 9.66 -3.55
N ARG A 52 -15.81 9.16 -4.73
CA ARG A 52 -15.04 8.13 -5.42
C ARG A 52 -13.64 8.62 -5.80
N THR A 53 -13.51 9.86 -6.24
CA THR A 53 -12.23 10.49 -6.58
C THR A 53 -11.38 10.68 -5.33
N LEU A 54 -11.95 11.28 -4.26
CA LEU A 54 -11.28 11.48 -2.99
C LEU A 54 -10.80 10.17 -2.36
N ASP A 55 -11.66 9.15 -2.33
CA ASP A 55 -11.30 7.84 -1.79
C ASP A 55 -10.14 7.22 -2.55
N TRP A 56 -10.11 7.36 -3.87
CA TRP A 56 -9.08 6.78 -4.70
C TRP A 56 -7.72 7.49 -4.50
N VAL A 57 -7.68 8.81 -4.65
CA VAL A 57 -6.43 9.56 -4.58
C VAL A 57 -5.80 9.47 -3.18
N PHE A 58 -6.61 9.56 -2.12
CA PHE A 58 -6.11 9.45 -0.75
C PHE A 58 -5.89 8.01 -0.28
N SER A 59 -6.27 6.99 -1.04
CA SER A 59 -5.91 5.61 -0.73
C SER A 59 -4.50 5.26 -1.15
N GLY A 60 -3.92 5.98 -2.10
CA GLY A 60 -2.56 5.79 -2.59
C GLY A 60 -1.50 6.28 -1.60
N TYR A 61 -0.33 5.67 -1.69
CA TYR A 61 0.90 6.21 -1.15
C TYR A 61 1.70 6.75 -2.33
N TRP A 62 1.97 8.04 -2.33
CA TRP A 62 2.61 8.74 -3.43
C TRP A 62 3.94 9.32 -2.96
N ASP A 63 5.02 9.06 -3.70
CA ASP A 63 6.31 9.70 -3.46
C ASP A 63 6.22 11.20 -3.79
N LYS A 64 5.64 11.51 -4.95
CA LYS A 64 5.29 12.88 -5.29
C LYS A 64 3.86 13.18 -4.87
N GLN A 65 3.70 13.99 -3.84
CA GLN A 65 2.41 14.50 -3.38
C GLN A 65 1.90 15.60 -4.33
N GLY A 66 0.60 15.59 -4.54
CA GLY A 66 -0.11 16.58 -5.36
C GLY A 66 -1.11 17.38 -4.54
N GLU A 67 -1.96 18.09 -5.23
CA GLU A 67 -3.02 18.91 -4.66
C GLU A 67 -4.39 18.33 -5.03
N VAL A 68 -5.36 18.52 -4.13
CA VAL A 68 -6.77 18.17 -4.36
C VAL A 68 -7.61 19.41 -4.11
N SER A 69 -8.39 19.80 -5.08
CA SER A 69 -9.34 20.91 -4.99
C SER A 69 -10.77 20.40 -4.99
N VAL A 70 -11.61 21.04 -4.19
CA VAL A 70 -13.06 20.74 -4.09
C VAL A 70 -13.82 21.99 -4.41
N ASP A 71 -14.66 21.94 -5.44
CA ASP A 71 -15.68 22.97 -5.68
C ASP A 71 -16.98 22.55 -4.98
N GLU A 72 -17.26 23.23 -3.87
CA GLU A 72 -18.47 22.96 -3.04
C GLU A 72 -19.76 23.39 -3.75
N GLY A 73 -19.68 24.34 -4.70
CA GLY A 73 -20.84 24.83 -5.45
C GLY A 73 -21.28 23.85 -6.53
N GLU A 74 -20.30 23.30 -7.25
CA GLU A 74 -20.56 22.32 -8.33
C GLU A 74 -20.46 20.87 -7.87
N ASN A 75 -19.98 20.63 -6.62
CA ASN A 75 -19.75 19.29 -6.06
C ASN A 75 -18.71 18.47 -6.87
N THR A 76 -17.73 19.16 -7.42
CA THR A 76 -16.66 18.51 -8.18
C THR A 76 -15.38 18.40 -7.37
N VAL A 77 -14.56 17.44 -7.73
CA VAL A 77 -13.23 17.19 -7.16
C VAL A 77 -12.25 17.02 -8.29
N ASP A 78 -11.24 17.87 -8.28
CA ASP A 78 -10.09 17.77 -9.16
C ASP A 78 -8.83 17.47 -8.33
N PHE A 79 -7.87 16.79 -8.93
CA PHE A 79 -6.58 16.53 -8.32
C PHE A 79 -5.48 16.55 -9.38
N GLU A 80 -4.29 17.00 -8.99
CA GLU A 80 -3.14 17.07 -9.88
C GLU A 80 -1.83 16.84 -9.13
N GLY A 81 -0.78 16.55 -9.88
CA GLY A 81 0.59 16.49 -9.37
C GLY A 81 0.96 15.21 -8.63
N PHE A 82 0.02 14.32 -8.31
CA PHE A 82 0.33 13.03 -7.70
C PHE A 82 1.01 12.10 -8.71
N ALA A 83 2.13 11.53 -8.32
CA ALA A 83 2.87 10.59 -9.16
C ALA A 83 3.75 9.65 -8.32
N ASN A 84 4.33 8.65 -9.00
CA ASN A 84 5.27 7.71 -8.43
C ASN A 84 4.69 6.98 -7.20
N PRO A 85 3.75 6.08 -7.38
CA PRO A 85 3.18 5.33 -6.27
C PRO A 85 4.25 4.47 -5.60
N ILE A 86 4.24 4.46 -4.27
CA ILE A 86 5.15 3.69 -3.43
C ILE A 86 4.37 2.73 -2.53
N LEU A 87 5.05 1.74 -2.00
CA LEU A 87 4.54 0.88 -0.94
C LEU A 87 5.45 1.00 0.29
N PRO A 88 4.96 1.58 1.40
CA PRO A 88 5.78 1.83 2.58
C PRO A 88 6.41 0.56 3.14
N GLY A 89 7.68 0.63 3.52
CA GLY A 89 8.41 -0.47 4.17
C GLY A 89 7.72 -0.97 5.43
N ALA A 90 7.01 -0.10 6.14
CA ALA A 90 6.18 -0.46 7.28
C ALA A 90 5.08 -1.49 6.95
N ASN A 91 4.55 -1.49 5.72
CA ASN A 91 3.60 -2.51 5.28
C ASN A 91 4.26 -3.89 5.21
N PHE A 92 5.46 -3.97 4.66
CA PHE A 92 6.21 -5.23 4.59
C PHE A 92 6.70 -5.66 5.96
N GLN A 93 7.23 -4.76 6.77
CA GLN A 93 7.62 -5.02 8.17
C GLN A 93 6.48 -5.66 8.96
N ARG A 94 5.28 -5.10 8.86
CA ARG A 94 4.08 -5.65 9.52
C ARG A 94 3.67 -7.01 8.96
N CYS A 95 3.79 -7.19 7.65
CA CYS A 95 3.49 -8.46 6.99
C CYS A 95 4.42 -9.59 7.49
N LEU A 96 5.73 -9.32 7.56
CA LEU A 96 6.73 -10.25 8.09
C LEU A 96 6.44 -10.63 9.55
N ARG A 97 6.20 -9.62 10.40
CA ARG A 97 5.85 -9.84 11.81
C ARG A 97 4.63 -10.76 11.94
N ASN A 98 3.57 -10.48 11.19
CA ASN A 98 2.33 -11.27 11.27
C ASN A 98 2.54 -12.71 10.81
N ALA A 99 3.23 -12.91 9.69
CA ALA A 99 3.57 -14.25 9.20
C ALA A 99 4.39 -15.06 10.20
N ALA A 100 5.32 -14.38 10.91
CA ALA A 100 6.19 -15.00 11.91
C ALA A 100 5.43 -15.47 13.18
N THR A 101 4.23 -14.95 13.46
CA THR A 101 3.43 -15.33 14.63
C THR A 101 3.10 -16.81 14.64
N LYS A 102 2.98 -17.44 13.47
CA LYS A 102 2.75 -18.88 13.33
C LYS A 102 3.82 -19.72 14.04
N TRP A 103 5.03 -19.21 14.14
CA TRP A 103 6.16 -19.87 14.81
C TRP A 103 6.55 -19.19 16.13
N LYS A 104 5.73 -18.24 16.62
CA LYS A 104 6.00 -17.42 17.81
C LYS A 104 7.23 -16.50 17.66
N LEU A 105 7.68 -16.25 16.42
CA LEU A 105 8.84 -15.44 16.10
C LEU A 105 8.50 -13.95 15.80
N GLY A 106 7.27 -13.52 16.01
CA GLY A 106 6.87 -12.14 15.68
C GLY A 106 7.64 -11.07 16.45
N LYS A 107 8.04 -11.34 17.71
CA LYS A 107 8.88 -10.43 18.51
C LYS A 107 10.32 -10.42 18.01
N ASP A 108 10.83 -11.55 17.57
CA ASP A 108 12.20 -11.67 17.07
C ASP A 108 12.32 -10.92 15.73
N VAL A 109 11.34 -11.01 14.84
CA VAL A 109 11.28 -10.20 13.62
C VAL A 109 11.30 -8.71 13.93
N LEU A 110 10.56 -8.24 14.94
CA LEU A 110 10.56 -6.82 15.31
C LEU A 110 11.91 -6.33 15.88
N ARG A 111 12.71 -7.22 16.44
CA ARG A 111 13.99 -6.88 17.06
C ARG A 111 15.17 -7.01 16.09
N SER A 112 15.05 -7.90 15.10
CA SER A 112 16.15 -8.33 14.26
C SER A 112 16.01 -7.96 12.78
N VAL A 113 14.85 -7.53 12.33
CA VAL A 113 14.61 -7.19 10.92
C VAL A 113 14.09 -5.77 10.82
N VAL A 114 14.76 -4.95 10.02
CA VAL A 114 14.30 -3.60 9.66
C VAL A 114 14.14 -3.52 8.14
N VAL A 115 12.97 -3.12 7.67
CA VAL A 115 12.76 -2.76 6.27
C VAL A 115 13.17 -1.31 6.11
N SER A 116 14.24 -1.06 5.37
CA SER A 116 14.95 0.23 5.38
C SER A 116 14.43 1.25 4.39
N ASN A 117 13.59 0.84 3.42
CA ASN A 117 13.09 1.74 2.38
C ASN A 117 11.59 1.63 2.19
N ASP A 118 10.99 2.71 1.71
CA ASP A 118 9.71 2.68 1.01
C ASP A 118 10.01 2.31 -0.45
N ALA A 119 9.27 1.35 -0.99
CA ALA A 119 9.56 0.79 -2.30
C ALA A 119 8.68 1.42 -3.38
N PRO A 120 9.26 1.94 -4.48
CA PRO A 120 8.49 2.27 -5.68
C PRO A 120 7.71 1.04 -6.17
N ILE A 121 6.45 1.24 -6.54
CA ILE A 121 5.65 0.18 -7.14
C ILE A 121 5.96 0.16 -8.63
N GLU A 122 6.55 -0.93 -9.10
CA GLU A 122 6.76 -1.20 -10.51
C GLU A 122 5.52 -1.86 -11.09
N TYR A 123 5.00 -1.31 -12.18
CA TYR A 123 3.80 -1.79 -12.86
C TYR A 123 3.78 -1.30 -14.30
N ASP A 124 3.01 -1.98 -15.12
CA ASP A 124 2.75 -1.54 -16.50
C ASP A 124 1.54 -0.59 -16.54
N GLY A 125 1.77 0.64 -17.01
CA GLY A 125 0.72 1.65 -17.11
C GLY A 125 1.21 3.09 -16.88
N PRO A 126 0.27 4.05 -16.89
CA PRO A 126 0.55 5.47 -16.69
C PRO A 126 1.23 5.74 -15.35
N LYS A 127 2.12 6.72 -15.33
CA LYS A 127 2.82 7.17 -14.10
C LYS A 127 2.16 8.39 -13.45
N ASP A 128 1.37 9.11 -14.21
CA ASP A 128 0.54 10.22 -13.72
C ASP A 128 -0.77 9.70 -13.13
N ALA A 129 -1.17 10.26 -11.99
CA ALA A 129 -2.32 9.80 -11.25
C ALA A 129 -3.66 10.05 -11.98
N ILE A 130 -3.78 11.16 -12.74
CA ILE A 130 -4.98 11.46 -13.51
C ILE A 130 -5.15 10.43 -14.63
N GLU A 131 -4.06 10.13 -15.33
CA GLU A 131 -4.06 9.11 -16.37
C GLU A 131 -4.39 7.73 -15.81
N MET A 132 -3.83 7.38 -14.62
CA MET A 132 -4.15 6.14 -13.92
C MET A 132 -5.64 6.07 -13.54
N PHE A 133 -6.18 7.15 -12.97
CA PHE A 133 -7.60 7.21 -12.56
C PHE A 133 -8.54 7.00 -13.75
N ASN A 134 -8.21 7.55 -14.91
CA ASN A 134 -9.00 7.47 -16.13
C ASN A 134 -8.73 6.19 -16.96
N SER A 135 -7.68 5.43 -16.61
CA SER A 135 -7.33 4.21 -17.35
C SER A 135 -8.40 3.14 -17.23
N ARG A 136 -8.75 2.56 -18.38
CA ARG A 136 -9.71 1.45 -18.46
C ARG A 136 -9.05 0.09 -18.55
N THR A 137 -7.85 0.03 -19.14
CA THR A 137 -7.09 -1.20 -19.35
C THR A 137 -5.58 -0.88 -19.34
N PRO A 138 -4.81 -1.30 -18.32
CA PRO A 138 -5.29 -1.91 -17.07
C PRO A 138 -6.08 -0.92 -16.20
N LYS A 139 -6.95 -1.44 -15.34
CA LYS A 139 -7.74 -0.62 -14.43
C LYS A 139 -7.06 -0.49 -13.07
N PHE A 140 -6.79 0.76 -12.66
CA PHE A 140 -6.13 1.08 -11.40
C PHE A 140 -7.09 1.45 -10.25
N GLN A 141 -8.32 1.04 -10.33
CA GLN A 141 -9.32 1.32 -9.30
C GLN A 141 -10.18 0.09 -9.02
N LEU A 142 -10.51 -0.07 -7.74
CA LEU A 142 -11.49 -1.05 -7.28
C LEU A 142 -12.50 -0.36 -6.36
N ALA A 143 -13.73 -0.26 -6.84
CA ALA A 143 -14.87 0.12 -6.01
C ALA A 143 -15.40 -1.10 -5.29
N ALA A 144 -15.55 -1.00 -3.98
CA ALA A 144 -15.98 -2.12 -3.18
C ALA A 144 -16.73 -1.69 -1.93
N PHE A 145 -17.48 -2.65 -1.39
CA PHE A 145 -18.31 -2.43 -0.23
C PHE A 145 -17.56 -2.87 1.03
N THR A 146 -17.43 -1.97 2.00
CA THR A 146 -16.80 -2.31 3.27
C THR A 146 -17.73 -3.14 4.15
N SER A 147 -17.18 -3.82 5.15
CA SER A 147 -17.97 -4.56 6.14
C SER A 147 -18.94 -3.67 6.94
N ARG A 148 -18.74 -2.35 6.92
CA ARG A 148 -19.63 -1.36 7.53
C ARG A 148 -20.72 -0.84 6.59
N GLY A 149 -20.88 -1.42 5.42
CA GLY A 149 -21.90 -1.02 4.48
C GLY A 149 -21.62 0.27 3.70
N VAL A 150 -20.35 0.68 3.59
CA VAL A 150 -19.94 1.89 2.88
C VAL A 150 -19.20 1.54 1.60
N TRP A 151 -19.56 2.16 0.49
CA TRP A 151 -18.80 2.10 -0.75
C TRP A 151 -17.51 2.92 -0.63
N VAL A 152 -16.41 2.34 -1.05
CA VAL A 152 -15.11 3.00 -1.15
C VAL A 152 -14.47 2.68 -2.47
N ASN A 153 -13.69 3.62 -3.00
CA ASN A 153 -12.86 3.40 -4.18
C ASN A 153 -11.39 3.40 -3.77
N ARG A 154 -10.63 2.42 -4.24
CA ARG A 154 -9.23 2.24 -3.83
C ARG A 154 -8.31 2.19 -5.05
N LEU A 155 -7.11 2.76 -4.89
CA LEU A 155 -6.01 2.54 -5.82
C LEU A 155 -5.64 1.05 -5.82
N MET A 156 -5.57 0.47 -7.01
CA MET A 156 -5.30 -0.95 -7.23
C MET A 156 -4.25 -1.13 -8.32
N PHE A 157 -3.32 -2.03 -8.08
CA PHE A 157 -2.36 -2.48 -9.09
C PHE A 157 -2.67 -3.94 -9.43
N PRO A 158 -3.15 -4.24 -10.66
CA PRO A 158 -3.47 -5.62 -11.07
C PRO A 158 -2.25 -6.55 -11.05
N ILE A 159 -1.13 -6.06 -11.59
CA ILE A 159 0.18 -6.70 -11.59
C ILE A 159 1.17 -5.67 -11.06
N TRP A 160 2.04 -6.09 -10.16
CA TRP A 160 2.96 -5.19 -9.48
C TRP A 160 4.21 -5.94 -8.99
N GLN A 161 5.27 -5.18 -8.84
CA GLN A 161 6.52 -5.62 -8.25
C GLN A 161 7.05 -4.53 -7.32
N VAL A 162 7.72 -4.91 -6.25
CA VAL A 162 8.41 -4.00 -5.33
C VAL A 162 9.70 -4.64 -4.84
N THR A 163 10.71 -3.81 -4.58
CA THR A 163 12.00 -4.28 -4.05
C THR A 163 12.30 -3.59 -2.72
N TYR A 164 12.51 -4.40 -1.68
CA TYR A 164 12.83 -3.92 -0.35
C TYR A 164 14.26 -4.24 0.06
N ASN A 165 14.88 -3.31 0.78
CA ASN A 165 16.13 -3.49 1.48
C ASN A 165 15.85 -3.83 2.95
N LEU A 166 16.53 -4.82 3.46
CA LEU A 166 16.40 -5.32 4.82
C LEU A 166 17.72 -5.23 5.54
N THR A 167 17.72 -4.73 6.78
CA THR A 167 18.82 -4.93 7.71
C THR A 167 18.41 -6.02 8.70
N VAL A 168 19.25 -7.01 8.88
CA VAL A 168 18.94 -8.23 9.66
C VAL A 168 20.04 -8.50 10.68
N ASP A 169 19.63 -8.75 11.92
CA ASP A 169 20.49 -9.34 12.95
C ASP A 169 20.34 -10.86 12.91
N ASP A 170 21.34 -11.54 12.34
CA ASP A 170 21.31 -12.99 12.13
C ASP A 170 21.64 -13.82 13.38
N GLU A 171 22.07 -13.17 14.46
CA GLU A 171 22.21 -13.82 15.78
C GLU A 171 20.84 -14.06 16.44
N ILE A 172 19.84 -13.19 16.17
CA ILE A 172 18.49 -13.30 16.73
C ILE A 172 17.58 -14.12 15.80
N LEU A 173 17.65 -13.88 14.49
CA LEU A 173 16.80 -14.55 13.51
C LEU A 173 17.66 -15.07 12.34
N SER A 174 17.79 -16.39 12.21
CA SER A 174 18.58 -16.97 11.13
C SER A 174 18.00 -16.63 9.75
N ILE A 175 18.89 -16.51 8.76
CA ILE A 175 18.48 -16.22 7.36
C ILE A 175 17.52 -17.27 6.81
N GLN A 176 17.65 -18.54 7.22
CA GLN A 176 16.72 -19.59 6.82
C GLN A 176 15.31 -19.37 7.40
N GLN A 177 15.21 -18.93 8.66
CA GLN A 177 13.94 -18.56 9.26
C GLN A 177 13.33 -17.35 8.56
N LEU A 178 14.12 -16.32 8.25
CA LEU A 178 13.67 -15.16 7.51
C LEU A 178 13.11 -15.54 6.13
N LYS A 179 13.82 -16.35 5.34
CA LYS A 179 13.34 -16.86 4.04
C LYS A 179 12.00 -17.58 4.17
N ARG A 180 11.85 -18.40 5.21
CA ARG A 180 10.61 -19.13 5.49
C ARG A 180 9.47 -18.17 5.86
N ILE A 181 9.75 -17.13 6.65
CA ILE A 181 8.79 -16.10 7.04
C ILE A 181 8.34 -15.30 5.81
N ILE A 182 9.27 -14.84 4.97
CA ILE A 182 8.95 -14.10 3.73
C ILE A 182 8.04 -14.93 2.82
N LYS A 183 8.35 -16.21 2.61
CA LYS A 183 7.52 -17.11 1.79
C LYS A 183 6.10 -17.27 2.38
N MET A 184 5.97 -17.36 3.70
CA MET A 184 4.67 -17.45 4.37
C MET A 184 3.92 -16.11 4.28
N ALA A 185 4.62 -14.99 4.42
CA ALA A 185 4.07 -13.64 4.31
C ALA A 185 3.37 -13.44 2.96
N GLY A 186 4.01 -13.85 1.86
CA GLY A 186 3.40 -13.74 0.53
C GLY A 186 2.16 -14.61 0.35
N LYS A 187 2.18 -15.83 0.87
CA LYS A 187 1.08 -16.81 0.69
C LYS A 187 -0.13 -16.53 1.58
N ALA A 188 0.10 -16.14 2.84
CA ALA A 188 -0.94 -16.14 3.86
C ALA A 188 -1.34 -14.76 4.37
N GLU A 189 -0.41 -13.77 4.31
CA GLU A 189 -0.67 -12.44 4.83
C GLU A 189 -0.98 -11.43 3.71
N GLY A 190 -0.06 -11.28 2.76
CA GLY A 190 -0.14 -10.27 1.70
C GLY A 190 0.14 -8.84 2.16
N LEU A 191 0.27 -7.92 1.21
CA LEU A 191 0.50 -6.49 1.40
C LEU A 191 -0.76 -5.66 1.14
N GLY A 192 -0.75 -4.39 1.56
CA GLY A 192 -1.87 -3.48 1.35
C GLY A 192 -3.08 -3.78 2.22
N THR A 193 -4.29 -3.67 1.65
CA THR A 193 -5.57 -3.88 2.35
C THR A 193 -6.38 -5.04 1.75
N TRP A 194 -7.41 -5.49 2.48
CA TRP A 194 -8.27 -6.65 2.16
C TRP A 194 -7.50 -7.95 1.97
N ARG A 195 -6.49 -8.13 2.79
CA ARG A 195 -5.64 -9.31 2.86
C ARG A 195 -6.37 -10.52 3.47
N PRO A 196 -6.03 -11.75 3.13
CA PRO A 196 -5.06 -12.18 2.10
C PRO A 196 -5.65 -12.25 0.68
N ARG A 197 -6.90 -11.80 0.45
CA ARG A 197 -7.52 -11.83 -0.87
C ARG A 197 -6.74 -10.97 -1.90
N HIS A 198 -6.20 -9.84 -1.44
CA HIS A 198 -5.38 -8.91 -2.20
C HIS A 198 -3.96 -8.88 -1.63
N GLY A 199 -3.00 -8.48 -2.47
CA GLY A 199 -1.62 -8.23 -2.08
C GLY A 199 -0.79 -9.48 -1.82
N ARG A 200 -1.21 -10.68 -2.27
CA ARG A 200 -0.36 -11.87 -2.24
C ARG A 200 0.81 -11.72 -3.20
N PHE A 201 1.92 -12.32 -2.83
CA PHE A 201 3.15 -12.22 -3.61
C PHE A 201 4.00 -13.48 -3.52
N THR A 202 4.84 -13.67 -4.52
CA THR A 202 5.99 -14.55 -4.50
C THR A 202 7.25 -13.71 -4.29
N ALA A 203 8.12 -14.12 -3.39
CA ALA A 203 9.39 -13.46 -3.16
C ALA A 203 10.48 -14.14 -4.00
N GLY A 204 11.29 -13.33 -4.65
CA GLY A 204 12.54 -13.76 -5.26
C GLY A 204 13.59 -14.14 -4.21
N ASP A 205 14.82 -14.35 -4.66
CA ASP A 205 15.92 -14.67 -3.77
C ASP A 205 16.25 -13.50 -2.84
N LEU A 206 16.61 -13.86 -1.61
CA LEU A 206 17.15 -12.91 -0.64
C LEU A 206 18.64 -12.73 -0.94
N VAL A 207 18.98 -11.62 -1.57
CA VAL A 207 20.34 -11.29 -2.03
C VAL A 207 21.04 -10.48 -0.93
N GLU A 208 22.22 -10.95 -0.50
CA GLU A 208 23.04 -10.19 0.43
C GLU A 208 23.65 -8.96 -0.27
N VAL A 209 23.52 -7.81 0.34
CA VAL A 209 24.01 -6.51 -0.14
C VAL A 209 24.83 -5.83 0.96
N GLY A 210 25.68 -4.88 0.60
CA GLY A 210 26.37 -4.06 1.59
C GLY A 210 25.36 -3.31 2.46
N LEU A 211 25.70 -3.10 3.74
CA LEU A 211 24.98 -2.13 4.55
C LEU A 211 25.41 -0.74 4.08
N ASP A 212 24.48 0.03 3.54
CA ASP A 212 24.67 1.48 3.39
C ASP A 212 24.63 2.06 4.81
N VAL A 213 25.82 2.36 5.34
CA VAL A 213 26.02 2.96 6.67
C VAL A 213 25.96 4.47 6.59
#